data_e523a24d0a16050295124ce514ea6f88
#
_entry.id   e523a24d0a16050295124ce514ea6f88
#
_cell.length_a   1.000
_cell.length_b   1.000
_cell.length_c   1.000
_cell.angle_alpha   90.00
_cell.angle_beta   90.00
_cell.angle_gamma   90.00
#
_symmetry.space_group_name_H-M   'P 1'
#
loop_
_entity.id
_entity.type
_entity.pdbx_description
1 polymer ?
#
loop_
_entity_poly.entity_id
_entity_poly.type
_entity_poly.pdbx_seq_one_letter_code
_entity_poly.pdbx_strand_id
1 'polypeptide(L)'
;MIIAPYRWNLAAVVLLLLFCSNPLTAQTDVHTLAGKVDQRYDHMRTLEARFTETYSGAGINRTESGTLLMKRPGRMRWDYDQPRPKVFLTDGHTAWFYVPGEKQVRRTPVKQLDDLRSPLRYLLGKTKLEKELDGLSLAPDRKPLNPGDVVLRGVPNGMGDRIEQTLLEVTPDGLISRIVIEERDGSATEFRFLQQKENVEIPDRQFRFTPPPGTEVVAGTEFTE
;
A
#
# COMPACT_ATOMS: atom_id res chain seq x y z
N MET A 1 -70.67 47.93 41.54
CA MET A 1 -69.91 48.08 40.34
C MET A 1 -68.52 47.51 40.66
N ILE A 2 -68.31 46.20 40.41
CA ILE A 2 -67.08 45.47 40.83
C ILE A 2 -66.34 45.13 39.57
N ILE A 3 -65.14 45.71 39.44
CA ILE A 3 -64.21 45.49 38.33
C ILE A 3 -63.30 44.32 38.71
N ALA A 4 -63.41 43.21 37.99
CA ALA A 4 -62.55 42.03 38.14
C ALA A 4 -61.18 42.28 37.43
N PRO A 5 -60.06 41.84 37.98
CA PRO A 5 -58.74 41.98 37.32
C PRO A 5 -58.51 40.83 36.35
N TYR A 6 -58.08 41.18 35.15
CA TYR A 6 -57.69 40.32 34.08
C TYR A 6 -56.30 39.71 34.36
N ARG A 7 -56.28 38.39 34.59
CA ARG A 7 -54.98 37.65 34.78
C ARG A 7 -54.43 37.26 33.45
N TRP A 8 -53.35 37.86 33.03
CA TRP A 8 -52.56 37.44 31.87
C TRP A 8 -51.71 36.23 32.24
N ASN A 9 -52.06 35.07 31.61
CA ASN A 9 -51.21 33.89 31.63
C ASN A 9 -50.12 34.09 30.58
N LEU A 10 -48.91 34.40 31.02
CA LEU A 10 -47.68 34.34 30.21
C LEU A 10 -47.33 32.86 30.00
N ALA A 11 -47.83 32.28 28.89
CA ALA A 11 -47.30 30.99 28.41
C ALA A 11 -45.92 31.25 27.82
N ALA A 12 -44.92 30.86 28.56
CA ALA A 12 -43.54 30.87 28.09
C ALA A 12 -43.36 29.81 26.97
N VAL A 13 -43.32 30.26 25.74
CA VAL A 13 -42.94 29.43 24.60
C VAL A 13 -41.44 29.21 24.66
N VAL A 14 -40.99 28.10 25.27
CA VAL A 14 -39.61 27.64 25.20
C VAL A 14 -39.42 27.03 23.84
N LEU A 15 -38.90 27.82 22.89
CA LEU A 15 -38.48 27.36 21.58
C LEU A 15 -37.17 26.56 21.75
N LEU A 16 -37.31 25.23 21.83
CA LEU A 16 -36.20 24.29 21.88
C LEU A 16 -35.56 24.25 20.48
N LEU A 17 -34.54 25.08 20.26
CA LEU A 17 -33.70 24.99 19.08
C LEU A 17 -32.83 23.71 19.21
N LEU A 18 -33.35 22.60 18.67
CA LEU A 18 -32.56 21.41 18.39
C LEU A 18 -31.50 21.79 17.33
N PHE A 19 -30.33 22.18 17.79
CA PHE A 19 -29.13 22.17 16.95
C PHE A 19 -28.88 20.72 16.51
N CYS A 20 -29.41 20.33 15.35
CA CYS A 20 -28.91 19.17 14.61
C CYS A 20 -27.47 19.48 14.23
N SER A 21 -26.54 19.15 15.13
CA SER A 21 -25.13 19.06 14.80
C SER A 21 -24.97 17.90 13.82
N ASN A 22 -25.15 18.16 12.53
CA ASN A 22 -24.66 17.25 11.53
C ASN A 22 -23.14 17.15 11.76
N PRO A 23 -22.60 15.95 12.08
CA PRO A 23 -21.16 15.82 12.01
C PRO A 23 -20.79 16.11 10.57
N LEU A 24 -20.11 17.23 10.30
CA LEU A 24 -19.38 17.42 9.08
C LEU A 24 -18.37 16.26 9.05
N THR A 25 -18.73 15.18 8.39
CA THR A 25 -17.74 14.19 7.97
C THR A 25 -16.84 14.95 7.01
N ALA A 26 -15.68 15.37 7.53
CA ALA A 26 -14.65 15.99 6.71
C ALA A 26 -14.40 15.00 5.56
N GLN A 27 -14.87 15.35 4.37
CA GLN A 27 -14.64 14.56 3.18
C GLN A 27 -13.13 14.53 2.99
N THR A 28 -12.52 13.36 3.17
CA THR A 28 -11.09 13.21 3.01
C THR A 28 -10.74 13.62 1.59
N ASP A 29 -9.99 14.71 1.46
CA ASP A 29 -9.50 15.16 0.16
C ASP A 29 -8.36 14.24 -0.31
N VAL A 30 -8.47 13.76 -1.54
CA VAL A 30 -7.51 12.83 -2.15
C VAL A 30 -6.09 13.42 -2.16
N HIS A 31 -5.94 14.70 -2.46
CA HIS A 31 -4.65 15.38 -2.51
C HIS A 31 -4.01 15.48 -1.13
N THR A 32 -4.80 15.80 -0.12
CA THR A 32 -4.34 15.83 1.27
C THR A 32 -3.88 14.45 1.74
N LEU A 33 -4.62 13.39 1.40
CA LEU A 33 -4.24 12.04 1.80
C LEU A 33 -3.01 11.54 1.03
N ALA A 34 -2.94 11.77 -0.27
CA ALA A 34 -1.76 11.47 -1.08
C ALA A 34 -0.51 12.19 -0.55
N GLY A 35 -0.65 13.47 -0.19
CA GLY A 35 0.42 14.24 0.43
C GLY A 35 0.91 13.66 1.76
N LYS A 36 0.01 13.12 2.58
CA LYS A 36 0.39 12.42 3.84
C LYS A 36 1.15 11.12 3.56
N VAL A 37 0.72 10.33 2.57
CA VAL A 37 1.45 9.13 2.14
C VAL A 37 2.85 9.51 1.69
N ASP A 38 2.96 10.47 0.79
CA ASP A 38 4.24 10.93 0.28
C ASP A 38 5.16 11.41 1.41
N GLN A 39 4.64 12.25 2.31
CA GLN A 39 5.41 12.75 3.45
C GLN A 39 5.89 11.61 4.35
N ARG A 40 5.01 10.66 4.66
CA ARG A 40 5.36 9.52 5.52
C ARG A 40 6.48 8.69 4.91
N TYR A 41 6.31 8.27 3.65
CA TYR A 41 7.30 7.45 2.96
C TYR A 41 8.58 8.22 2.65
N ASP A 42 8.56 9.53 2.46
CA ASP A 42 9.75 10.36 2.31
C ASP A 42 10.62 10.41 3.60
N HIS A 43 10.00 10.41 4.77
CA HIS A 43 10.70 10.45 6.06
C HIS A 43 11.06 9.06 6.60
N MET A 44 10.43 8.02 6.12
CA MET A 44 10.67 6.65 6.54
C MET A 44 12.05 6.18 6.07
N ARG A 45 12.94 5.82 7.00
CA ARG A 45 14.28 5.29 6.70
C ARG A 45 14.28 3.79 6.52
N THR A 46 13.51 3.09 7.35
CA THR A 46 13.38 1.63 7.34
C THR A 46 11.94 1.24 7.61
N LEU A 47 11.54 0.10 7.06
CA LEU A 47 10.27 -0.56 7.35
C LEU A 47 10.51 -2.06 7.50
N GLU A 48 9.96 -2.64 8.55
CA GLU A 48 9.77 -4.07 8.72
C GLU A 48 8.27 -4.36 8.75
N ALA A 49 7.81 -5.34 7.98
CA ALA A 49 6.41 -5.75 7.98
C ALA A 49 6.27 -7.25 7.71
N ARG A 50 5.19 -7.84 8.23
CA ARG A 50 4.68 -9.10 7.67
C ARG A 50 3.85 -8.74 6.44
N PHE A 51 3.91 -9.59 5.41
CA PHE A 51 3.06 -9.42 4.25
C PHE A 51 2.32 -10.72 3.90
N THR A 52 1.20 -10.56 3.23
CA THR A 52 0.51 -11.60 2.49
C THR A 52 0.34 -11.10 1.06
N GLU A 53 0.70 -11.91 0.10
CA GLU A 53 0.48 -11.70 -1.33
C GLU A 53 -0.54 -12.72 -1.83
N THR A 54 -1.61 -12.27 -2.46
CA THR A 54 -2.63 -13.14 -3.05
C THR A 54 -2.76 -12.80 -4.53
N TYR A 55 -2.49 -13.77 -5.37
CA TYR A 55 -2.75 -13.71 -6.81
C TYR A 55 -4.05 -14.44 -7.14
N SER A 56 -4.90 -13.85 -7.97
CA SER A 56 -6.08 -14.48 -8.53
C SER A 56 -6.17 -14.17 -10.04
N GLY A 57 -6.27 -15.18 -10.86
CA GLY A 57 -6.36 -15.01 -12.33
C GLY A 57 -6.30 -16.34 -13.06
N ALA A 58 -6.90 -16.41 -14.24
CA ALA A 58 -6.91 -17.59 -15.10
C ALA A 58 -7.31 -18.91 -14.38
N GLY A 59 -8.20 -18.80 -13.36
CA GLY A 59 -8.62 -19.96 -12.55
C GLY A 59 -7.62 -20.37 -11.46
N ILE A 60 -6.51 -19.64 -11.29
CA ILE A 60 -5.50 -19.88 -10.26
C ILE A 60 -5.72 -18.89 -9.11
N ASN A 61 -5.70 -19.42 -7.89
CA ASN A 61 -5.62 -18.62 -6.66
C ASN A 61 -4.40 -19.09 -5.88
N ARG A 62 -3.45 -18.17 -5.63
CA ARG A 62 -2.23 -18.46 -4.89
C ARG A 62 -2.06 -17.42 -3.80
N THR A 63 -1.80 -17.90 -2.59
CA THR A 63 -1.49 -17.03 -1.45
C THR A 63 -0.12 -17.38 -0.93
N GLU A 64 0.70 -16.36 -0.77
CA GLU A 64 2.05 -16.44 -0.25
C GLU A 64 2.20 -15.44 0.90
N SER A 65 3.10 -15.71 1.82
CA SER A 65 3.35 -14.80 2.95
C SER A 65 4.81 -14.78 3.34
N GLY A 66 5.19 -13.74 4.06
CA GLY A 66 6.57 -13.58 4.45
C GLY A 66 6.86 -12.31 5.24
N THR A 67 8.12 -11.92 5.22
CA THR A 67 8.61 -10.70 5.87
C THR A 67 9.18 -9.76 4.80
N LEU A 68 8.78 -8.50 4.87
CA LEU A 68 9.31 -7.40 4.09
C LEU A 68 10.26 -6.58 4.96
N LEU A 69 11.45 -6.36 4.47
CA LEU A 69 12.40 -5.37 5.00
C LEU A 69 12.69 -4.32 3.94
N MET A 70 12.62 -3.07 4.33
CA MET A 70 13.00 -1.95 3.47
C MET A 70 13.99 -1.04 4.19
N LYS A 71 14.96 -0.52 3.43
CA LYS A 71 15.91 0.46 3.94
C LYS A 71 16.32 1.42 2.82
N ARG A 72 16.17 2.69 3.06
CA ARG A 72 16.62 3.71 2.11
C ARG A 72 18.14 3.83 2.06
N PRO A 73 18.67 4.18 0.87
CA PRO A 73 18.00 4.30 -0.42
C PRO A 73 17.88 2.94 -1.13
N GLY A 74 16.70 2.63 -1.66
CA GLY A 74 16.47 1.59 -2.67
C GLY A 74 16.74 0.13 -2.27
N ARG A 75 16.93 -0.17 -0.98
CA ARG A 75 17.15 -1.53 -0.52
C ARG A 75 15.83 -2.13 -0.06
N MET A 76 15.58 -3.37 -0.50
CA MET A 76 14.37 -4.10 -0.20
C MET A 76 14.67 -5.59 -0.14
N ARG A 77 14.01 -6.30 0.77
CA ARG A 77 14.10 -7.74 0.91
C ARG A 77 12.74 -8.31 1.23
N TRP A 78 12.31 -9.27 0.42
CA TRP A 78 11.11 -10.07 0.62
C TRP A 78 11.55 -11.49 0.90
N ASP A 79 11.38 -11.93 2.13
CA ASP A 79 11.57 -13.31 2.52
C ASP A 79 10.19 -13.98 2.58
N TYR A 80 9.87 -14.77 1.57
CA TYR A 80 8.67 -15.61 1.57
C TYR A 80 8.94 -16.84 2.42
N ASP A 81 8.01 -17.17 3.30
CA ASP A 81 8.07 -18.34 4.18
C ASP A 81 6.95 -19.35 3.92
N GLN A 82 5.88 -18.96 3.24
CA GLN A 82 4.76 -19.81 2.89
C GLN A 82 4.30 -19.57 1.44
N PRO A 83 3.83 -20.59 0.70
CA PRO A 83 3.92 -22.04 1.02
C PRO A 83 5.34 -22.57 0.82
N ARG A 84 6.17 -21.90 0.04
CA ARG A 84 7.56 -22.27 -0.28
C ARG A 84 8.51 -21.12 0.00
N PRO A 85 9.65 -21.38 0.63
CA PRO A 85 10.65 -20.35 0.82
C PRO A 85 11.16 -19.81 -0.53
N LYS A 86 11.19 -18.49 -0.68
CA LYS A 86 11.88 -17.80 -1.77
C LYS A 86 12.33 -16.42 -1.27
N VAL A 87 13.34 -15.87 -1.90
CA VAL A 87 13.88 -14.57 -1.52
C VAL A 87 13.94 -13.68 -2.76
N PHE A 88 13.34 -12.52 -2.65
CA PHE A 88 13.61 -11.39 -3.54
C PHE A 88 14.35 -10.32 -2.74
N LEU A 89 15.43 -9.80 -3.29
CA LEU A 89 16.26 -8.83 -2.59
C LEU A 89 16.88 -7.85 -3.57
N THR A 90 16.96 -6.57 -3.16
CA THR A 90 17.76 -5.57 -3.85
C THR A 90 18.65 -4.79 -2.88
N ASP A 91 19.90 -4.57 -3.26
CA ASP A 91 20.85 -3.72 -2.55
C ASP A 91 20.80 -2.24 -3.00
N GLY A 92 19.88 -1.91 -3.91
CA GLY A 92 19.73 -0.60 -4.54
C GLY A 92 20.38 -0.50 -5.93
N HIS A 93 21.18 -1.48 -6.34
CA HIS A 93 21.86 -1.55 -7.65
C HIS A 93 21.51 -2.83 -8.40
N THR A 94 21.51 -3.95 -7.67
CA THR A 94 21.30 -5.30 -8.19
C THR A 94 20.12 -5.93 -7.43
N ALA A 95 19.24 -6.58 -8.17
CA ALA A 95 18.21 -7.42 -7.63
C ALA A 95 18.55 -8.89 -7.83
N TRP A 96 18.15 -9.68 -6.86
CA TRP A 96 18.35 -11.11 -6.78
C TRP A 96 17.03 -11.80 -6.49
N PHE A 97 16.79 -12.92 -7.17
CA PHE A 97 15.70 -13.84 -6.86
C PHE A 97 16.26 -15.25 -6.71
N TYR A 98 15.90 -15.88 -5.61
CA TYR A 98 16.38 -17.21 -5.28
C TYR A 98 15.29 -18.04 -4.60
N VAL A 99 15.12 -19.27 -5.09
CA VAL A 99 14.30 -20.31 -4.45
C VAL A 99 15.27 -21.32 -3.82
N PRO A 100 15.26 -21.52 -2.49
CA PRO A 100 16.13 -22.48 -1.84
C PRO A 100 15.98 -23.89 -2.40
N GLY A 101 17.09 -24.52 -2.75
CA GLY A 101 17.12 -25.84 -3.39
C GLY A 101 17.20 -25.81 -4.92
N GLU A 102 16.97 -24.67 -5.55
CA GLU A 102 17.22 -24.52 -6.98
C GLU A 102 18.71 -24.35 -7.29
N LYS A 103 19.10 -24.81 -8.49
CA LYS A 103 20.48 -24.69 -8.97
C LYS A 103 20.77 -23.34 -9.63
N GLN A 104 19.79 -22.48 -9.73
CA GLN A 104 19.88 -21.17 -10.35
C GLN A 104 19.48 -20.04 -9.42
N VAL A 105 20.17 -18.94 -9.55
CA VAL A 105 19.87 -17.64 -8.93
C VAL A 105 19.70 -16.63 -10.03
N ARG A 106 18.54 -15.95 -10.08
CA ARG A 106 18.32 -14.88 -11.06
C ARG A 106 18.88 -13.58 -10.53
N ARG A 107 19.55 -12.86 -11.42
CA ARG A 107 20.16 -11.56 -11.14
C ARG A 107 19.82 -10.55 -12.23
N THR A 108 19.43 -9.33 -11.82
CA THR A 108 19.20 -8.23 -12.77
C THR A 108 19.63 -6.88 -12.16
N PRO A 109 20.10 -5.93 -12.97
CA PRO A 109 20.25 -4.55 -12.51
C PRO A 109 18.90 -3.95 -12.11
N VAL A 110 18.85 -3.22 -10.98
CA VAL A 110 17.62 -2.59 -10.49
C VAL A 110 16.98 -1.65 -11.53
N LYS A 111 17.78 -1.01 -12.38
CA LYS A 111 17.30 -0.17 -13.49
C LYS A 111 16.39 -0.93 -14.47
N GLN A 112 16.61 -2.22 -14.66
CA GLN A 112 15.76 -3.07 -15.49
C GLN A 112 14.47 -3.49 -14.77
N LEU A 113 14.45 -3.42 -13.43
CA LEU A 113 13.23 -3.59 -12.63
C LEU A 113 12.33 -2.34 -12.67
N ASP A 114 12.90 -1.17 -12.92
CA ASP A 114 12.11 0.05 -13.11
C ASP A 114 11.18 -0.06 -14.33
N ASP A 115 11.54 -0.88 -15.34
CA ASP A 115 10.65 -1.22 -16.45
C ASP A 115 9.51 -2.17 -16.04
N LEU A 116 9.67 -2.94 -14.95
CA LEU A 116 8.59 -3.74 -14.38
C LEU A 116 7.61 -2.86 -13.59
N ARG A 117 7.89 -1.58 -13.43
CA ARG A 117 7.02 -0.52 -12.88
C ARG A 117 6.14 -1.04 -11.74
N SER A 118 6.79 -1.79 -10.83
CA SER A 118 6.11 -2.44 -9.73
C SER A 118 5.39 -1.41 -8.87
N PRO A 119 4.12 -1.56 -8.57
CA PRO A 119 3.40 -0.72 -7.59
C PRO A 119 4.09 -0.65 -6.23
N LEU A 120 4.97 -1.59 -5.94
CA LEU A 120 5.81 -1.61 -4.72
C LEU A 120 6.84 -0.45 -4.69
N ARG A 121 7.05 0.27 -5.80
CA ARG A 121 7.86 1.50 -5.85
C ARG A 121 7.37 2.55 -4.86
N TYR A 122 6.07 2.61 -4.62
CA TYR A 122 5.48 3.57 -3.67
C TYR A 122 6.02 3.35 -2.26
N LEU A 123 6.26 2.10 -1.89
CA LEU A 123 6.85 1.76 -0.59
C LEU A 123 8.31 2.25 -0.47
N LEU A 124 9.01 2.43 -1.58
CA LEU A 124 10.39 2.94 -1.57
C LEU A 124 10.47 4.46 -1.40
N GLY A 125 9.33 5.17 -1.44
CA GLY A 125 9.24 6.62 -1.22
C GLY A 125 10.12 7.45 -2.15
N LYS A 126 10.31 7.01 -3.39
CA LYS A 126 11.08 7.77 -4.40
C LYS A 126 10.20 8.68 -5.24
N THR A 127 8.88 8.57 -5.09
CA THR A 127 7.92 9.11 -6.03
C THR A 127 6.74 9.73 -5.29
N LYS A 128 6.08 10.68 -5.94
CA LYS A 128 4.85 11.28 -5.45
C LYS A 128 3.66 10.55 -6.06
N LEU A 129 2.68 10.12 -5.23
CA LEU A 129 1.52 9.36 -5.71
C LEU A 129 0.81 10.02 -6.88
N GLU A 130 0.61 11.34 -6.81
CA GLU A 130 -0.04 12.11 -7.88
C GLU A 130 0.76 12.13 -9.19
N LYS A 131 2.07 11.94 -9.12
CA LYS A 131 2.94 11.90 -10.31
C LYS A 131 3.08 10.50 -10.88
N GLU A 132 2.80 9.48 -10.09
CA GLU A 132 2.97 8.09 -10.48
C GLU A 132 1.66 7.41 -10.88
N LEU A 133 0.53 7.96 -10.42
CA LEU A 133 -0.80 7.42 -10.66
C LEU A 133 -1.64 8.39 -11.47
N ASP A 134 -1.91 8.05 -12.72
CA ASP A 134 -2.88 8.75 -13.54
C ASP A 134 -4.30 8.56 -12.96
N GLY A 135 -5.08 9.64 -12.92
CA GLY A 135 -6.46 9.60 -12.44
C GLY A 135 -6.60 9.28 -10.95
N LEU A 136 -5.61 9.65 -10.13
CA LEU A 136 -5.67 9.42 -8.68
C LEU A 136 -6.95 10.00 -8.08
N SER A 137 -7.73 9.16 -7.42
CA SER A 137 -9.02 9.52 -6.84
C SER A 137 -9.38 8.62 -5.65
N LEU A 138 -10.40 9.01 -4.88
CA LEU A 138 -10.99 8.13 -3.88
C LEU A 138 -11.76 7.00 -4.56
N ALA A 139 -11.79 5.83 -3.91
CA ALA A 139 -12.52 4.64 -4.35
C ALA A 139 -13.65 4.29 -3.36
N PRO A 140 -14.74 5.08 -3.25
CA PRO A 140 -15.79 4.88 -2.27
C PRO A 140 -16.61 3.59 -2.50
N ASP A 141 -16.55 3.04 -3.69
CA ASP A 141 -17.10 1.74 -4.08
C ASP A 141 -16.27 0.55 -3.57
N ARG A 142 -15.08 0.80 -3.07
CA ARG A 142 -14.17 -0.22 -2.52
C ARG A 142 -14.13 -0.11 -1.01
N LYS A 143 -14.63 -1.15 -0.33
CA LYS A 143 -14.64 -1.18 1.13
C LYS A 143 -13.21 -1.42 1.64
N PRO A 144 -12.71 -0.59 2.57
CA PRO A 144 -11.44 -0.85 3.24
C PRO A 144 -11.56 -2.10 4.13
N LEU A 145 -10.44 -2.80 4.33
CA LEU A 145 -10.36 -3.96 5.24
C LEU A 145 -10.32 -3.50 6.70
N ASN A 146 -9.64 -2.38 6.95
CA ASN A 146 -9.52 -1.85 8.31
C ASN A 146 -10.49 -0.68 8.50
N PRO A 147 -11.21 -0.64 9.64
CA PRO A 147 -12.06 0.51 9.96
C PRO A 147 -11.26 1.80 10.02
N GLY A 148 -11.75 2.83 9.32
CA GLY A 148 -11.11 4.15 9.27
C GLY A 148 -10.09 4.34 8.16
N ASP A 149 -9.62 3.28 7.49
CA ASP A 149 -8.79 3.41 6.31
C ASP A 149 -9.61 3.92 5.11
N VAL A 150 -8.91 4.51 4.14
CA VAL A 150 -9.48 5.05 2.91
C VAL A 150 -8.83 4.34 1.72
N VAL A 151 -9.63 4.01 0.71
CA VAL A 151 -9.10 3.40 -0.52
C VAL A 151 -8.95 4.47 -1.59
N LEU A 152 -7.73 4.60 -2.09
CA LEU A 152 -7.38 5.39 -3.28
C LEU A 152 -7.31 4.47 -4.50
N ARG A 153 -7.56 5.01 -5.68
CA ARG A 153 -7.34 4.34 -6.97
C ARG A 153 -6.57 5.22 -7.93
N GLY A 154 -5.88 4.62 -8.86
CA GLY A 154 -5.22 5.26 -9.99
C GLY A 154 -4.58 4.22 -10.90
N VAL A 155 -4.12 4.64 -12.07
CA VAL A 155 -3.41 3.78 -13.01
C VAL A 155 -1.94 4.17 -13.01
N PRO A 156 -1.00 3.25 -12.79
CA PRO A 156 0.43 3.59 -12.85
C PRO A 156 0.80 4.13 -14.23
N ASN A 157 1.53 5.24 -14.25
CA ASN A 157 1.89 5.96 -15.48
C ASN A 157 2.55 5.03 -16.49
N GLY A 158 2.03 5.05 -17.72
CA GLY A 158 2.52 4.26 -18.83
C GLY A 158 2.27 2.77 -18.72
N MET A 159 1.34 2.32 -17.84
CA MET A 159 0.94 0.92 -17.68
C MET A 159 -0.55 0.68 -17.97
N GLY A 160 -1.26 1.67 -18.48
CA GLY A 160 -2.70 1.57 -18.74
C GLY A 160 -3.08 0.58 -19.87
N ASP A 161 -2.12 0.08 -20.63
CA ASP A 161 -2.27 -1.02 -21.57
C ASP A 161 -2.39 -2.39 -20.88
N ARG A 162 -1.79 -2.54 -19.69
CA ARG A 162 -1.75 -3.79 -18.92
C ARG A 162 -2.57 -3.70 -17.63
N ILE A 163 -2.41 -2.60 -16.87
CA ILE A 163 -3.08 -2.44 -15.57
C ILE A 163 -4.38 -1.66 -15.76
N GLU A 164 -5.49 -2.23 -15.28
CA GLU A 164 -6.80 -1.58 -15.23
C GLU A 164 -6.81 -0.51 -14.15
N GLN A 165 -6.40 -0.86 -12.93
CA GLN A 165 -6.22 0.06 -11.82
C GLN A 165 -5.34 -0.51 -10.72
N THR A 166 -4.77 0.38 -9.93
CA THR A 166 -4.14 0.06 -8.64
C THR A 166 -4.95 0.69 -7.53
N LEU A 167 -5.26 -0.09 -6.51
CA LEU A 167 -5.93 0.37 -5.29
C LEU A 167 -4.91 0.43 -4.16
N LEU A 168 -4.93 1.52 -3.41
CA LEU A 168 -4.11 1.70 -2.20
C LEU A 168 -5.06 1.91 -1.02
N GLU A 169 -5.06 0.99 -0.07
CA GLU A 169 -5.70 1.22 1.22
C GLU A 169 -4.72 1.92 2.15
N VAL A 170 -5.15 3.04 2.67
CA VAL A 170 -4.29 4.00 3.37
C VAL A 170 -4.93 4.39 4.68
N THR A 171 -4.16 4.35 5.76
CA THR A 171 -4.59 4.87 7.05
C THR A 171 -4.76 6.40 7.00
N PRO A 172 -5.52 7.02 7.90
CA PRO A 172 -5.71 8.48 7.94
C PRO A 172 -4.42 9.29 8.08
N ASP A 173 -3.34 8.67 8.55
CA ASP A 173 -2.00 9.25 8.73
C ASP A 173 -1.01 8.87 7.62
N GLY A 174 -1.48 8.22 6.54
CA GLY A 174 -0.73 7.99 5.31
C GLY A 174 0.08 6.70 5.25
N LEU A 175 -0.17 5.71 6.13
CA LEU A 175 0.46 4.40 6.01
C LEU A 175 -0.32 3.52 5.03
N ILE A 176 0.36 2.90 4.07
CA ILE A 176 -0.25 1.94 3.15
C ILE A 176 -0.40 0.61 3.86
N SER A 177 -1.63 0.14 4.02
CA SER A 177 -1.97 -1.15 4.64
C SER A 177 -2.22 -2.25 3.61
N ARG A 178 -2.67 -1.86 2.39
CA ARG A 178 -2.93 -2.80 1.30
C ARG A 178 -2.66 -2.15 -0.05
N ILE A 179 -2.18 -2.96 -1.01
CA ILE A 179 -2.07 -2.62 -2.42
C ILE A 179 -2.79 -3.70 -3.20
N VAL A 180 -3.68 -3.34 -4.13
CA VAL A 180 -4.29 -4.26 -5.09
C VAL A 180 -3.97 -3.78 -6.49
N ILE A 181 -3.48 -4.68 -7.33
CA ILE A 181 -3.20 -4.43 -8.74
C ILE A 181 -4.22 -5.25 -9.52
N GLU A 182 -5.11 -4.59 -10.23
CA GLU A 182 -6.08 -5.24 -11.11
C GLU A 182 -5.60 -5.09 -12.56
N GLU A 183 -5.37 -6.21 -13.24
CA GLU A 183 -4.90 -6.22 -14.61
C GLU A 183 -6.07 -6.33 -15.60
N ARG A 184 -5.86 -5.89 -16.84
CA ARG A 184 -6.91 -5.90 -17.89
C ARG A 184 -7.33 -7.29 -18.35
N ASP A 185 -6.52 -8.32 -18.09
CA ASP A 185 -6.86 -9.72 -18.33
C ASP A 185 -7.77 -10.32 -17.27
N GLY A 186 -8.15 -9.52 -16.24
CA GLY A 186 -9.00 -9.92 -15.15
C GLY A 186 -8.22 -10.55 -13.99
N SER A 187 -6.91 -10.63 -14.06
CA SER A 187 -6.09 -11.07 -12.93
C SER A 187 -5.93 -9.94 -11.90
N ALA A 188 -5.68 -10.31 -10.66
CA ALA A 188 -5.41 -9.37 -9.59
C ALA A 188 -4.34 -9.90 -8.64
N THR A 189 -3.46 -9.00 -8.19
CA THR A 189 -2.49 -9.27 -7.13
C THR A 189 -2.76 -8.34 -5.96
N GLU A 190 -2.98 -8.89 -4.78
CA GLU A 190 -3.19 -8.16 -3.55
C GLU A 190 -2.02 -8.35 -2.60
N PHE A 191 -1.45 -7.25 -2.09
CA PHE A 191 -0.50 -7.23 -0.99
C PHE A 191 -1.15 -6.63 0.24
N ARG A 192 -1.09 -7.31 1.38
CA ARG A 192 -1.47 -6.79 2.70
C ARG A 192 -0.24 -6.70 3.57
N PHE A 193 -0.08 -5.56 4.25
CA PHE A 193 1.03 -5.31 5.15
C PHE A 193 0.54 -5.25 6.59
N LEU A 194 1.08 -6.12 7.42
CA LEU A 194 0.70 -6.30 8.81
C LEU A 194 1.90 -6.06 9.71
N GLN A 195 1.65 -5.70 10.98
CA GLN A 195 2.71 -5.55 11.98
C GLN A 195 3.83 -4.61 11.52
N GLN A 196 3.48 -3.55 10.80
CA GLN A 196 4.42 -2.59 10.25
C GLN A 196 5.16 -1.85 11.37
N LYS A 197 6.50 -1.85 11.28
CA LYS A 197 7.40 -1.14 12.20
C LYS A 197 8.32 -0.24 11.40
N GLU A 198 8.18 1.05 11.61
CA GLU A 198 8.96 2.08 10.93
C GLU A 198 10.19 2.47 11.73
N ASN A 199 11.24 2.86 11.00
CA ASN A 199 12.46 3.42 11.55
C ASN A 199 13.15 2.51 12.58
N VAL A 200 12.94 1.19 12.48
CA VAL A 200 13.68 0.19 13.25
C VAL A 200 15.09 0.00 12.72
N GLU A 201 16.00 -0.44 13.57
CA GLU A 201 17.36 -0.73 13.15
C GLU A 201 17.39 -2.02 12.28
N ILE A 202 17.78 -1.88 11.01
CA ILE A 202 17.97 -3.00 10.09
C ILE A 202 19.42 -2.97 9.61
N PRO A 203 20.24 -3.98 9.97
CA PRO A 203 21.64 -4.06 9.55
C PRO A 203 21.77 -4.18 8.04
N ASP A 204 22.78 -3.53 7.45
CA ASP A 204 23.01 -3.54 5.99
C ASP A 204 23.30 -4.94 5.43
N ARG A 205 23.79 -5.88 6.25
CA ARG A 205 24.00 -7.27 5.85
C ARG A 205 22.71 -7.98 5.42
N GLN A 206 21.53 -7.53 5.89
CA GLN A 206 20.23 -8.08 5.47
C GLN A 206 19.95 -7.87 3.98
N PHE A 207 20.59 -6.87 3.37
CA PHE A 207 20.41 -6.54 1.96
C PHE A 207 21.60 -6.99 1.09
N ARG A 208 22.39 -7.93 1.59
CA ARG A 208 23.46 -8.58 0.82
C ARG A 208 23.08 -10.01 0.51
N PHE A 209 23.25 -10.40 -0.73
CA PHE A 209 23.01 -11.76 -1.19
C PHE A 209 24.30 -12.39 -1.70
N THR A 210 24.58 -13.59 -1.21
CA THR A 210 25.67 -14.42 -1.72
C THR A 210 25.05 -15.70 -2.25
N PRO A 211 25.18 -16.00 -3.55
CA PRO A 211 24.67 -17.24 -4.12
C PRO A 211 25.24 -18.46 -3.38
N PRO A 212 24.41 -19.45 -3.05
CA PRO A 212 24.91 -20.68 -2.44
C PRO A 212 25.93 -21.40 -3.33
N PRO A 213 26.88 -22.14 -2.76
CA PRO A 213 27.82 -22.93 -3.55
C PRO A 213 27.12 -23.89 -4.51
N GLY A 214 27.59 -23.92 -5.77
CA GLY A 214 27.02 -24.78 -6.81
C GLY A 214 25.77 -24.26 -7.48
N THR A 215 25.34 -23.00 -7.18
CA THR A 215 24.27 -22.33 -7.93
C THR A 215 24.83 -21.53 -9.09
N GLU A 216 24.17 -21.61 -10.24
CA GLU A 216 24.44 -20.80 -11.41
C GLU A 216 23.75 -19.45 -11.32
N VAL A 217 24.48 -18.35 -11.60
CA VAL A 217 23.88 -17.01 -11.66
C VAL A 217 23.45 -16.72 -13.09
N VAL A 218 22.15 -16.61 -13.32
CA VAL A 218 21.57 -16.31 -14.61
C VAL A 218 21.01 -14.90 -14.66
N ALA A 219 21.12 -14.25 -15.81
CA ALA A 219 20.44 -12.98 -16.04
C ALA A 219 18.93 -13.24 -16.27
N GLY A 220 18.05 -12.47 -15.64
CA GLY A 220 16.60 -12.60 -15.82
C GLY A 220 15.83 -11.52 -15.09
N THR A 221 14.71 -11.12 -15.70
CA THR A 221 13.77 -10.14 -15.13
C THR A 221 12.48 -10.80 -14.62
N GLU A 222 12.29 -12.08 -14.89
CA GLU A 222 11.13 -12.84 -14.40
C GLU A 222 11.39 -13.29 -12.96
N PHE A 223 10.60 -12.75 -12.04
CA PHE A 223 10.66 -13.03 -10.60
C PHE A 223 9.43 -13.82 -10.14
N THR A 224 8.66 -14.38 -11.07
CA THR A 224 7.52 -15.27 -10.84
C THR A 224 7.84 -16.68 -11.32
N GLU A 225 7.33 -17.67 -10.60
CA GLU A 225 7.27 -19.07 -11.04
C GLU A 225 6.14 -19.26 -12.04
#